data_759c37b4b194c7d5f8fb5200aa22fc03
#
_entry.id   759c37b4b194c7d5f8fb5200aa22fc03
#
_cell.length_a   1.000
_cell.length_b   1.000
_cell.length_c   1.000
_cell.angle_alpha   90.00
_cell.angle_beta   90.00
_cell.angle_gamma   90.00
#
_symmetry.space_group_name_H-M   'P 1'
#
loop_
_entity.id
_entity.type
_entity.pdbx_description
1 polymer ?
#
loop_
_entity_poly.entity_id
_entity_poly.type
_entity_poly.pdbx_seq_one_letter_code
_entity_poly.pdbx_strand_id
1 'polypeptide(L)'
;MGKRVNYIAVALTTNCNYNCFYCKETGESINSVSKGTWDFEELKKVLKIAYEEGLSTFRLTGGEPTMVNYFQELIEYIMHLGKDTKIRLNTNGYKLKKFLDTIEFYKNRIDVMISVDSLNEYVNGFHYPKYLSRNIEELAKELIARGISTRFNIVVTKANYSEIKELIKKSIDLGVNVKLLDLIVRNEYLGNNTKVHDLDALTFGELIYQDFKELKSYLASESSRTQDRHYVSNGNGIPMSAYFFGNQWVQVKDSSRGATYAKECTNCSYKSICYEGVFSPILSVGEILNISGCMNKDFYYILKGKTETEIRSYFNEILKMFDHTELKSMKH
;
A
#
# COMPACT_ATOMS: atom_id res chain seq x y z
N MET A 1 9.58 25.38 -4.59
CA MET A 1 9.42 24.22 -5.49
C MET A 1 8.98 23.05 -4.64
N GLY A 2 7.75 22.57 -4.79
CA GLY A 2 7.27 21.35 -4.14
C GLY A 2 8.15 20.16 -4.54
N LYS A 3 8.43 19.26 -3.61
CA LYS A 3 9.19 18.04 -3.93
C LYS A 3 8.31 17.16 -4.82
N ARG A 4 8.69 17.02 -6.09
CA ARG A 4 8.01 16.13 -7.03
C ARG A 4 7.93 14.70 -6.47
N VAL A 5 6.82 14.01 -6.68
CA VAL A 5 6.69 12.60 -6.29
C VAL A 5 7.73 11.75 -7.01
N ASN A 6 8.46 10.90 -6.27
CA ASN A 6 9.46 9.96 -6.82
C ASN A 6 9.08 8.49 -6.61
N TYR A 7 7.81 8.24 -6.33
CA TYR A 7 7.27 6.98 -5.87
C TYR A 7 6.12 6.53 -6.77
N ILE A 8 6.13 5.28 -7.19
CA ILE A 8 5.07 4.65 -7.96
C ILE A 8 4.69 3.30 -7.35
N ALA A 9 3.39 3.01 -7.30
CA ALA A 9 2.90 1.68 -6.99
C ALA A 9 2.83 0.84 -8.28
N VAL A 10 3.15 -0.44 -8.16
CA VAL A 10 3.11 -1.40 -9.28
C VAL A 10 2.34 -2.64 -8.82
N ALA A 11 1.09 -2.76 -9.22
CA ALA A 11 0.28 -3.94 -8.99
C ALA A 11 0.62 -4.99 -10.05
N LEU A 12 1.44 -5.98 -9.68
CA LEU A 12 2.03 -6.97 -10.60
C LEU A 12 1.01 -7.99 -11.10
N THR A 13 0.06 -8.34 -10.25
CA THR A 13 -0.93 -9.38 -10.52
C THR A 13 -2.19 -9.15 -9.69
N THR A 14 -3.32 -9.65 -10.16
CA THR A 14 -4.54 -9.76 -9.36
C THR A 14 -4.62 -11.08 -8.58
N ASN A 15 -3.72 -12.04 -8.88
CA ASN A 15 -3.72 -13.33 -8.22
C ASN A 15 -3.17 -13.22 -6.79
N CYS A 16 -3.87 -13.86 -5.85
CA CYS A 16 -3.45 -13.97 -4.46
C CYS A 16 -3.80 -15.37 -3.95
N ASN A 17 -2.95 -15.91 -3.06
CA ASN A 17 -3.23 -17.17 -2.36
C ASN A 17 -4.15 -16.99 -1.15
N TYR A 18 -4.50 -15.73 -0.79
CA TYR A 18 -5.42 -15.37 0.28
C TYR A 18 -6.68 -14.70 -0.24
N ASN A 19 -7.75 -14.85 0.52
CA ASN A 19 -9.04 -14.22 0.27
C ASN A 19 -9.47 -13.43 1.53
N CYS A 20 -8.80 -12.29 1.80
CA CYS A 20 -9.13 -11.45 2.95
C CYS A 20 -10.49 -10.80 2.75
N PHE A 21 -11.37 -10.85 3.74
CA PHE A 21 -12.75 -10.37 3.66
C PHE A 21 -12.91 -8.89 3.28
N TYR A 22 -11.88 -8.06 3.53
CA TYR A 22 -11.87 -6.63 3.18
C TYR A 22 -11.14 -6.34 1.85
N CYS A 23 -10.57 -7.35 1.19
CA CYS A 23 -9.80 -7.18 -0.03
C CYS A 23 -10.69 -7.27 -1.27
N LYS A 24 -10.35 -6.51 -2.29
CA LYS A 24 -11.00 -6.62 -3.60
C LYS A 24 -10.52 -7.87 -4.33
N GLU A 25 -11.34 -8.42 -5.21
CA GLU A 25 -10.95 -9.53 -6.09
C GLU A 25 -9.73 -9.22 -6.99
N THR A 26 -9.51 -7.94 -7.29
CA THR A 26 -8.39 -7.46 -8.10
C THR A 26 -7.22 -6.95 -7.27
N GLY A 27 -7.25 -7.10 -5.93
CA GLY A 27 -6.24 -6.56 -5.04
C GLY A 27 -6.11 -5.03 -5.14
N GLU A 28 -4.90 -4.51 -5.18
CA GLU A 28 -4.65 -3.07 -5.40
C GLU A 28 -4.79 -2.63 -6.87
N SER A 29 -5.09 -3.53 -7.79
CA SER A 29 -5.35 -3.24 -9.20
C SER A 29 -6.76 -2.67 -9.38
N ILE A 30 -6.95 -1.41 -9.07
CA ILE A 30 -8.23 -0.78 -8.75
C ILE A 30 -9.23 -0.81 -9.91
N ASN A 31 -8.78 -0.83 -11.13
CA ASN A 31 -9.64 -0.72 -12.32
C ASN A 31 -9.41 -1.82 -13.32
N SER A 32 -8.79 -2.89 -12.88
CA SER A 32 -8.63 -4.07 -13.72
C SER A 32 -10.01 -4.69 -13.97
N VAL A 33 -10.42 -4.64 -15.21
CA VAL A 33 -11.64 -5.32 -15.69
C VAL A 33 -11.41 -6.83 -15.86
N SER A 34 -10.14 -7.30 -15.70
CA SER A 34 -9.75 -8.69 -15.87
C SER A 34 -8.77 -9.13 -14.81
N LYS A 35 -8.88 -10.38 -14.39
CA LYS A 35 -7.83 -11.05 -13.59
C LYS A 35 -6.63 -11.30 -14.49
N GLY A 36 -5.44 -11.15 -13.96
CA GLY A 36 -4.23 -11.40 -14.74
C GLY A 36 -2.94 -10.97 -14.07
N THR A 37 -1.92 -10.97 -14.88
CA THR A 37 -0.55 -10.58 -14.51
C THR A 37 0.01 -9.76 -15.66
N TRP A 38 0.87 -8.79 -15.37
CA TRP A 38 1.57 -8.05 -16.40
C TRP A 38 2.41 -8.99 -17.28
N ASP A 39 2.44 -8.70 -18.58
CA ASP A 39 3.52 -9.17 -19.43
C ASP A 39 4.84 -8.54 -18.97
N PHE A 40 5.89 -9.36 -18.85
CA PHE A 40 7.13 -8.88 -18.24
C PHE A 40 7.89 -7.89 -19.14
N GLU A 41 7.89 -8.09 -20.46
CA GLU A 41 8.58 -7.19 -21.39
C GLU A 41 7.88 -5.83 -21.46
N GLU A 42 6.55 -5.82 -21.51
CA GLU A 42 5.79 -4.57 -21.47
C GLU A 42 5.97 -3.85 -20.11
N LEU A 43 5.98 -4.59 -19.01
CA LEU A 43 6.23 -4.01 -17.70
C LEU A 43 7.62 -3.37 -17.63
N LYS A 44 8.68 -4.03 -18.11
CA LYS A 44 10.03 -3.47 -18.15
C LYS A 44 10.09 -2.16 -18.90
N LYS A 45 9.46 -2.10 -20.08
CA LYS A 45 9.37 -0.89 -20.89
C LYS A 45 8.73 0.27 -20.10
N VAL A 46 7.60 0.02 -19.45
CA VAL A 46 6.88 1.05 -18.68
C VAL A 46 7.67 1.48 -17.43
N LEU A 47 8.32 0.54 -16.72
CA LEU A 47 9.15 0.86 -15.55
C LEU A 47 10.38 1.70 -15.91
N LYS A 48 11.00 1.43 -17.08
CA LYS A 48 12.09 2.25 -17.58
C LYS A 48 11.63 3.68 -17.83
N ILE A 49 10.49 3.85 -18.51
CA ILE A 49 9.91 5.18 -18.76
C ILE A 49 9.60 5.87 -17.43
N ALA A 50 8.98 5.17 -16.47
CA ALA A 50 8.67 5.72 -15.14
C ALA A 50 9.94 6.22 -14.42
N TYR A 51 11.04 5.46 -14.49
CA TYR A 51 12.32 5.85 -13.92
C TYR A 51 12.89 7.11 -14.59
N GLU A 52 12.88 7.16 -15.92
CA GLU A 52 13.35 8.31 -16.70
C GLU A 52 12.52 9.57 -16.45
N GLU A 53 11.23 9.43 -16.08
CA GLU A 53 10.35 10.53 -15.63
C GLU A 53 10.55 10.89 -14.14
N GLY A 54 11.54 10.30 -13.45
CA GLY A 54 11.96 10.64 -12.10
C GLY A 54 11.32 9.81 -10.98
N LEU A 55 10.66 8.70 -11.30
CA LEU A 55 10.09 7.78 -10.33
C LEU A 55 11.12 6.69 -9.96
N SER A 56 11.85 6.89 -8.89
CA SER A 56 12.94 5.98 -8.47
C SER A 56 12.56 5.03 -7.33
N THR A 57 11.38 5.17 -6.73
CA THR A 57 10.89 4.26 -5.67
C THR A 57 9.69 3.47 -6.17
N PHE A 58 9.85 2.16 -6.31
CA PHE A 58 8.84 1.24 -6.83
C PHE A 58 8.22 0.44 -5.69
N ARG A 59 6.91 0.61 -5.43
CA ARG A 59 6.17 -0.21 -4.48
C ARG A 59 5.55 -1.40 -5.22
N LEU A 60 6.16 -2.56 -5.08
CA LEU A 60 5.62 -3.80 -5.64
C LEU A 60 4.47 -4.32 -4.78
N THR A 61 3.33 -4.55 -5.41
CA THR A 61 2.07 -4.94 -4.78
C THR A 61 1.17 -5.68 -5.79
N GLY A 62 -0.14 -5.76 -5.52
CA GLY A 62 -1.13 -6.38 -6.40
C GLY A 62 -2.11 -7.23 -5.60
N GLY A 63 -2.29 -8.49 -6.01
CA GLY A 63 -2.71 -9.57 -5.16
C GLY A 63 -1.54 -9.97 -4.26
N GLU A 64 -0.82 -11.05 -4.60
CA GLU A 64 0.46 -11.37 -3.95
C GLU A 64 1.60 -11.27 -4.97
N PRO A 65 2.51 -10.27 -4.86
CA PRO A 65 3.54 -10.01 -5.87
C PRO A 65 4.53 -11.16 -6.04
N THR A 66 4.81 -11.95 -5.00
CA THR A 66 5.72 -13.10 -5.07
C THR A 66 5.16 -14.28 -5.87
N MET A 67 3.93 -14.18 -6.36
CA MET A 67 3.30 -15.23 -7.19
C MET A 67 3.65 -15.12 -8.68
N VAL A 68 4.13 -13.95 -9.16
CA VAL A 68 4.58 -13.84 -10.55
C VAL A 68 5.86 -14.66 -10.75
N ASN A 69 5.98 -15.29 -11.92
CA ASN A 69 7.11 -16.20 -12.22
C ASN A 69 8.43 -15.45 -12.45
N TYR A 70 8.37 -14.20 -12.87
CA TYR A 70 9.51 -13.32 -13.15
C TYR A 70 9.89 -12.41 -11.97
N PHE A 71 9.48 -12.74 -10.72
CA PHE A 71 9.65 -11.84 -9.57
C PHE A 71 11.11 -11.51 -9.27
N GLN A 72 12.00 -12.49 -9.35
CA GLN A 72 13.43 -12.28 -9.13
C GLN A 72 14.03 -11.38 -10.21
N GLU A 73 13.79 -11.71 -11.47
CA GLU A 73 14.27 -10.93 -12.61
C GLU A 73 13.74 -9.50 -12.59
N LEU A 74 12.52 -9.29 -12.07
CA LEU A 74 11.94 -7.97 -11.89
C LEU A 74 12.71 -7.15 -10.83
N ILE A 75 13.04 -7.76 -9.68
CA ILE A 75 13.87 -7.09 -8.66
C ILE A 75 15.20 -6.66 -9.29
N GLU A 76 15.89 -7.58 -9.93
CA GLU A 76 17.17 -7.33 -10.57
C GLU A 76 17.06 -6.23 -11.64
N TYR A 77 16.05 -6.29 -12.49
CA TYR A 77 15.80 -5.28 -13.51
C TYR A 77 15.62 -3.88 -12.90
N ILE A 78 14.75 -3.73 -11.88
CA ILE A 78 14.54 -2.44 -11.21
C ILE A 78 15.84 -1.93 -10.59
N MET A 79 16.62 -2.79 -9.95
CA MET A 79 17.88 -2.41 -9.32
C MET A 79 18.95 -1.96 -10.33
N HIS A 80 18.85 -2.40 -11.59
CA HIS A 80 19.75 -1.98 -12.68
C HIS A 80 19.28 -0.72 -13.41
N LEU A 81 18.06 -0.23 -13.20
CA LEU A 81 17.61 1.05 -13.79
C LEU A 81 18.47 2.23 -13.31
N GLY A 82 18.87 2.23 -12.03
CA GLY A 82 19.76 3.24 -11.48
C GLY A 82 20.21 2.96 -10.05
N LYS A 83 21.24 3.67 -9.59
CA LYS A 83 21.80 3.49 -8.24
C LYS A 83 20.88 4.03 -7.14
N ASP A 84 19.98 4.93 -7.46
CA ASP A 84 19.02 5.56 -6.57
C ASP A 84 17.67 4.81 -6.50
N THR A 85 17.50 3.76 -7.32
CA THR A 85 16.26 2.96 -7.29
C THR A 85 16.07 2.25 -5.96
N LYS A 86 14.83 2.24 -5.49
CA LYS A 86 14.39 1.55 -4.27
C LYS A 86 13.16 0.71 -4.54
N ILE A 87 13.06 -0.41 -3.86
CA ILE A 87 11.87 -1.26 -3.84
C ILE A 87 11.23 -1.21 -2.46
N ARG A 88 9.90 -1.06 -2.43
CA ARG A 88 9.06 -1.31 -1.26
C ARG A 88 8.15 -2.48 -1.59
N LEU A 89 8.44 -3.64 -1.03
CA LEU A 89 7.71 -4.87 -1.30
C LEU A 89 6.57 -5.05 -0.29
N ASN A 90 5.31 -4.95 -0.77
CA ASN A 90 4.14 -5.37 -0.01
C ASN A 90 3.85 -6.84 -0.30
N THR A 91 3.88 -7.71 0.70
CA THR A 91 3.68 -9.15 0.54
C THR A 91 2.95 -9.74 1.75
N ASN A 92 2.26 -10.84 1.55
CA ASN A 92 1.76 -11.68 2.65
C ASN A 92 2.78 -12.73 3.13
N GLY A 93 3.98 -12.75 2.52
CA GLY A 93 5.08 -13.63 2.88
C GLY A 93 5.06 -15.01 2.20
N TYR A 94 4.04 -15.35 1.41
CA TYR A 94 3.79 -16.69 0.89
C TYR A 94 5.00 -17.38 0.23
N LYS A 95 5.65 -16.74 -0.74
CA LYS A 95 6.84 -17.29 -1.42
C LYS A 95 8.12 -16.54 -1.09
N LEU A 96 8.09 -15.62 -0.13
CA LEU A 96 9.19 -14.69 0.11
C LEU A 96 10.52 -15.36 0.43
N LYS A 97 10.48 -16.50 1.15
CA LYS A 97 11.70 -17.30 1.48
C LYS A 97 12.52 -17.67 0.24
N LYS A 98 11.89 -17.83 -0.93
CA LYS A 98 12.59 -18.19 -2.18
C LYS A 98 13.49 -17.07 -2.72
N PHE A 99 13.26 -15.84 -2.29
CA PHE A 99 13.89 -14.64 -2.85
C PHE A 99 14.79 -13.92 -1.83
N LEU A 100 15.02 -14.53 -0.65
CA LEU A 100 15.76 -13.88 0.43
C LEU A 100 17.19 -13.51 0.04
N ASP A 101 17.88 -14.35 -0.71
CA ASP A 101 19.26 -14.09 -1.12
C ASP A 101 19.34 -12.89 -2.08
N THR A 102 18.40 -12.78 -3.03
CA THR A 102 18.28 -11.63 -3.93
C THR A 102 17.93 -10.36 -3.16
N ILE A 103 16.99 -10.45 -2.21
CA ILE A 103 16.59 -9.30 -1.38
C ILE A 103 17.76 -8.86 -0.48
N GLU A 104 18.48 -9.79 0.12
CA GLU A 104 19.64 -9.51 0.96
C GLU A 104 20.76 -8.84 0.16
N PHE A 105 21.02 -9.28 -1.07
CA PHE A 105 22.00 -8.66 -1.95
C PHE A 105 21.71 -7.16 -2.18
N TYR A 106 20.42 -6.79 -2.25
CA TYR A 106 19.97 -5.40 -2.44
C TYR A 106 19.39 -4.77 -1.17
N LYS A 107 19.67 -5.29 0.04
CA LYS A 107 19.03 -4.91 1.31
C LYS A 107 19.03 -3.42 1.65
N ASN A 108 20.03 -2.67 1.19
CA ASN A 108 20.10 -1.22 1.41
C ASN A 108 19.11 -0.41 0.55
N ARG A 109 18.46 -1.08 -0.41
CA ARG A 109 17.52 -0.48 -1.35
C ARG A 109 16.16 -1.17 -1.38
N ILE A 110 15.96 -2.21 -0.56
CA ILE A 110 14.70 -2.94 -0.47
C ILE A 110 14.15 -2.89 0.94
N ASP A 111 12.90 -2.40 1.08
CA ASP A 111 12.11 -2.49 2.30
C ASP A 111 11.05 -3.59 2.13
N VAL A 112 10.98 -4.54 3.05
CA VAL A 112 9.96 -5.60 3.06
C VAL A 112 8.83 -5.23 4.01
N MET A 113 7.61 -5.28 3.51
CA MET A 113 6.39 -4.96 4.25
C MET A 113 5.49 -6.19 4.25
N ILE A 114 5.50 -6.94 5.35
CA ILE A 114 4.67 -8.13 5.50
C ILE A 114 3.30 -7.71 6.02
N SER A 115 2.26 -8.17 5.35
CA SER A 115 0.88 -7.95 5.81
C SER A 115 0.54 -8.93 6.92
N VAL A 116 0.24 -8.40 8.12
CA VAL A 116 -0.17 -9.18 9.30
C VAL A 116 -1.31 -8.41 9.97
N ASP A 117 -2.51 -8.97 10.02
CA ASP A 117 -3.69 -8.23 10.48
C ASP A 117 -4.21 -8.69 11.84
N SER A 118 -3.80 -9.87 12.32
CA SER A 118 -4.33 -10.49 13.55
C SER A 118 -3.29 -11.38 14.22
N LEU A 119 -3.52 -11.74 15.46
CA LEU A 119 -2.78 -12.80 16.18
C LEU A 119 -3.31 -14.19 15.85
N ASN A 120 -4.59 -14.28 15.50
CA ASN A 120 -5.29 -15.52 15.28
C ASN A 120 -5.91 -15.58 13.89
N GLU A 121 -6.03 -16.79 13.34
CA GLU A 121 -6.63 -17.02 12.03
C GLU A 121 -8.12 -16.63 11.99
N TYR A 122 -8.84 -16.83 13.10
CA TYR A 122 -10.25 -16.49 13.24
C TYR A 122 -10.45 -15.58 14.44
N VAL A 123 -11.05 -14.42 14.21
CA VAL A 123 -11.33 -13.40 15.23
C VAL A 123 -12.72 -12.84 15.01
N ASN A 124 -13.57 -12.89 16.04
CA ASN A 124 -14.93 -12.34 16.03
C ASN A 124 -15.78 -12.74 14.80
N GLY A 125 -15.64 -14.00 14.36
CA GLY A 125 -16.36 -14.56 13.21
C GLY A 125 -15.73 -14.25 11.84
N PHE A 126 -14.64 -13.51 11.78
CA PHE A 126 -13.91 -13.19 10.55
C PHE A 126 -12.67 -14.05 10.39
N HIS A 127 -12.42 -14.50 9.17
CA HIS A 127 -11.21 -15.21 8.79
C HIS A 127 -10.09 -14.23 8.42
N TYR A 128 -8.96 -14.30 9.15
CA TYR A 128 -7.76 -13.50 8.92
C TYR A 128 -6.62 -14.38 8.40
N PRO A 129 -6.50 -14.64 7.10
CA PRO A 129 -5.41 -15.45 6.57
C PRO A 129 -4.03 -14.81 6.78
N LYS A 130 -3.99 -13.51 7.03
CA LYS A 130 -2.79 -12.73 7.37
C LYS A 130 -2.60 -12.62 8.89
N TYR A 131 -2.68 -13.73 9.61
CA TYR A 131 -2.39 -13.75 11.05
C TYR A 131 -0.90 -13.98 11.32
N LEU A 132 -0.45 -13.60 12.51
CA LEU A 132 0.93 -13.78 12.97
C LEU A 132 1.19 -15.27 13.29
N SER A 133 1.26 -16.07 12.26
CA SER A 133 1.60 -17.50 12.37
C SER A 133 3.07 -17.69 12.74
N ARG A 134 3.42 -18.88 13.26
CA ARG A 134 4.81 -19.26 13.50
C ARG A 134 5.70 -19.08 12.27
N ASN A 135 5.21 -19.40 11.08
CA ASN A 135 5.96 -19.23 9.82
C ASN A 135 6.28 -17.78 9.53
N ILE A 136 5.36 -16.84 9.83
CA ILE A 136 5.58 -15.40 9.67
C ILE A 136 6.55 -14.86 10.71
N GLU A 137 6.46 -15.33 11.96
CA GLU A 137 7.43 -14.97 13.00
C GLU A 137 8.85 -15.41 12.62
N GLU A 138 9.01 -16.66 12.16
CA GLU A 138 10.30 -17.21 11.72
C GLU A 138 10.84 -16.42 10.50
N LEU A 139 9.98 -16.10 9.54
CA LEU A 139 10.35 -15.28 8.37
C LEU A 139 10.80 -13.88 8.78
N ALA A 140 10.09 -13.24 9.70
CA ALA A 140 10.46 -11.92 10.20
C ALA A 140 11.82 -11.94 10.92
N LYS A 141 12.07 -12.94 11.78
CA LYS A 141 13.36 -13.15 12.44
C LYS A 141 14.50 -13.35 11.44
N GLU A 142 14.26 -14.12 10.38
CA GLU A 142 15.25 -14.36 9.32
C GLU A 142 15.58 -13.10 8.54
N LEU A 143 14.57 -12.30 8.16
CA LEU A 143 14.77 -11.02 7.48
C LEU A 143 15.60 -10.05 8.32
N ILE A 144 15.28 -9.93 9.62
CA ILE A 144 16.04 -9.09 10.57
C ILE A 144 17.46 -9.58 10.72
N ALA A 145 17.69 -10.88 10.89
CA ALA A 145 19.02 -11.47 11.02
C ALA A 145 19.90 -11.21 9.79
N ARG A 146 19.31 -11.14 8.60
CA ARG A 146 19.98 -10.78 7.33
C ARG A 146 20.18 -9.26 7.17
N GLY A 147 19.68 -8.45 8.11
CA GLY A 147 19.75 -6.98 8.07
C GLY A 147 18.84 -6.36 7.02
N ILE A 148 17.75 -7.03 6.65
CA ILE A 148 16.75 -6.55 5.70
C ILE A 148 15.74 -5.68 6.43
N SER A 149 15.53 -4.44 5.94
CA SER A 149 14.52 -3.53 6.48
C SER A 149 13.12 -4.16 6.41
N THR A 150 12.51 -4.40 7.58
CA THR A 150 11.26 -5.15 7.69
C THR A 150 10.25 -4.42 8.57
N ARG A 151 8.98 -4.44 8.15
CA ARG A 151 7.87 -3.98 8.98
C ARG A 151 6.62 -4.82 8.74
N PHE A 152 5.72 -4.82 9.72
CA PHE A 152 4.35 -5.29 9.54
C PHE A 152 3.43 -4.15 9.12
N ASN A 153 2.61 -4.39 8.10
CA ASN A 153 1.47 -3.56 7.75
C ASN A 153 0.22 -4.25 8.29
N ILE A 154 -0.53 -3.56 9.13
CA ILE A 154 -1.70 -4.08 9.84
C ILE A 154 -2.91 -3.25 9.42
N VAL A 155 -3.91 -3.87 8.83
CA VAL A 155 -5.22 -3.25 8.61
C VAL A 155 -6.03 -3.41 9.89
N VAL A 156 -6.40 -2.28 10.49
CA VAL A 156 -7.17 -2.26 11.75
C VAL A 156 -8.65 -2.13 11.43
N THR A 157 -9.43 -3.06 11.96
CA THR A 157 -10.88 -3.13 11.82
C THR A 157 -11.52 -3.32 13.19
N LYS A 158 -12.82 -3.13 13.32
CA LYS A 158 -13.54 -3.46 14.57
C LYS A 158 -13.32 -4.93 14.97
N ALA A 159 -13.25 -5.83 14.00
CA ALA A 159 -13.14 -7.26 14.27
C ALA A 159 -11.81 -7.64 14.95
N ASN A 160 -10.67 -7.04 14.56
CA ASN A 160 -9.36 -7.34 15.16
C ASN A 160 -8.90 -6.32 16.21
N TYR A 161 -9.71 -5.28 16.51
CA TYR A 161 -9.28 -4.16 17.37
C TYR A 161 -8.84 -4.60 18.76
N SER A 162 -9.51 -5.60 19.35
CA SER A 162 -9.17 -6.14 20.66
C SER A 162 -7.77 -6.76 20.73
N GLU A 163 -7.22 -7.24 19.63
CA GLU A 163 -5.90 -7.87 19.56
C GLU A 163 -4.77 -6.90 19.18
N ILE A 164 -5.10 -5.69 18.71
CA ILE A 164 -4.11 -4.78 18.10
C ILE A 164 -3.00 -4.38 19.07
N LYS A 165 -3.33 -4.09 20.33
CA LYS A 165 -2.32 -3.72 21.35
C LYS A 165 -1.32 -4.87 21.59
N GLU A 166 -1.80 -6.09 21.65
CA GLU A 166 -0.95 -7.28 21.83
C GLU A 166 -0.14 -7.58 20.56
N LEU A 167 -0.75 -7.46 19.38
CA LEU A 167 -0.05 -7.65 18.11
C LEU A 167 1.09 -6.63 17.93
N ILE A 168 0.87 -5.37 18.32
CA ILE A 168 1.91 -4.33 18.32
C ILE A 168 3.05 -4.73 19.27
N LYS A 169 2.73 -5.13 20.52
CA LYS A 169 3.73 -5.55 21.49
C LYS A 169 4.58 -6.71 20.96
N LYS A 170 3.95 -7.78 20.47
CA LYS A 170 4.66 -8.92 19.87
C LYS A 170 5.54 -8.51 18.69
N SER A 171 5.08 -7.58 17.85
CA SER A 171 5.86 -7.08 16.72
C SER A 171 7.12 -6.34 17.19
N ILE A 172 6.99 -5.49 18.22
CA ILE A 172 8.11 -4.76 18.83
C ILE A 172 9.10 -5.75 19.46
N ASP A 173 8.62 -6.74 20.22
CA ASP A 173 9.43 -7.78 20.85
C ASP A 173 10.20 -8.62 19.82
N LEU A 174 9.64 -8.79 18.62
CA LEU A 174 10.31 -9.40 17.46
C LEU A 174 11.33 -8.47 16.78
N GLY A 175 11.41 -7.20 17.16
CA GLY A 175 12.26 -6.20 16.51
C GLY A 175 11.70 -5.65 15.20
N VAL A 176 10.40 -5.82 14.95
CA VAL A 176 9.72 -5.42 13.70
C VAL A 176 9.01 -4.08 13.90
N ASN A 177 9.22 -3.16 12.95
CA ASN A 177 8.44 -1.93 12.88
C ASN A 177 6.99 -2.21 12.46
N VAL A 178 6.06 -1.35 12.85
CA VAL A 178 4.64 -1.54 12.57
C VAL A 178 4.05 -0.33 11.84
N LYS A 179 3.21 -0.58 10.85
CA LYS A 179 2.36 0.43 10.26
C LYS A 179 0.89 0.00 10.36
N LEU A 180 0.12 0.77 11.11
CA LEU A 180 -1.32 0.62 11.23
C LEU A 180 -2.00 1.40 10.10
N LEU A 181 -2.94 0.75 9.45
CA LEU A 181 -3.72 1.28 8.34
C LEU A 181 -5.19 1.23 8.73
N ASP A 182 -5.88 2.35 8.61
CA ASP A 182 -7.33 2.34 8.64
C ASP A 182 -7.88 1.70 7.36
N LEU A 183 -9.01 1.04 7.49
CA LEU A 183 -9.73 0.54 6.35
C LEU A 183 -10.55 1.68 5.75
N ILE A 184 -10.17 2.13 4.58
CA ILE A 184 -10.93 3.12 3.83
C ILE A 184 -12.05 2.39 3.10
N VAL A 185 -13.27 2.56 3.59
CA VAL A 185 -14.46 2.06 2.92
C VAL A 185 -14.76 2.99 1.75
N ARG A 186 -14.67 2.47 0.53
CA ARG A 186 -15.02 3.26 -0.65
C ARG A 186 -16.51 3.22 -0.89
N ASN A 187 -17.09 4.37 -1.22
CA ASN A 187 -18.52 4.45 -1.52
C ASN A 187 -18.95 3.70 -2.79
N GLU A 188 -18.03 3.28 -3.66
CA GLU A 188 -18.34 2.32 -4.71
C GLU A 188 -18.84 0.97 -4.13
N TYR A 189 -18.53 0.71 -2.84
CA TYR A 189 -19.11 -0.40 -2.06
C TYR A 189 -20.36 0.02 -1.29
N LEU A 190 -20.64 1.31 -1.13
CA LEU A 190 -21.80 1.86 -0.42
C LEU A 190 -22.99 2.14 -1.35
N GLY A 191 -22.79 2.14 -2.66
CA GLY A 191 -23.84 2.35 -3.66
C GLY A 191 -24.09 1.09 -4.51
N ASN A 192 -25.34 0.68 -4.65
CA ASN A 192 -25.82 -0.33 -5.60
C ASN A 192 -25.53 -1.81 -5.30
N ASN A 193 -25.95 -2.34 -4.16
CA ASN A 193 -26.00 -3.81 -3.91
C ASN A 193 -24.70 -4.59 -4.21
N THR A 194 -23.57 -3.93 -4.23
CA THR A 194 -22.28 -4.58 -4.44
C THR A 194 -21.83 -5.24 -3.15
N LYS A 195 -21.78 -6.55 -3.14
CA LYS A 195 -21.25 -7.34 -2.03
C LYS A 195 -19.72 -7.33 -2.09
N VAL A 196 -19.08 -7.01 -0.98
CA VAL A 196 -17.68 -7.34 -0.75
C VAL A 196 -17.69 -8.66 0.03
N HIS A 197 -17.32 -9.76 -0.60
CA HIS A 197 -17.30 -11.09 0.02
C HIS A 197 -18.57 -11.41 0.85
N ASP A 198 -19.77 -11.30 0.25
CA ASP A 198 -21.06 -11.59 0.88
C ASP A 198 -21.59 -10.59 1.92
N LEU A 199 -20.84 -9.53 2.25
CA LEU A 199 -21.32 -8.42 3.06
C LEU A 199 -21.88 -7.32 2.16
N ASP A 200 -23.06 -6.78 2.51
CA ASP A 200 -23.51 -5.54 1.89
C ASP A 200 -22.66 -4.35 2.39
N ALA A 201 -22.69 -3.27 1.63
CA ALA A 201 -21.77 -2.16 1.87
C ALA A 201 -22.03 -1.42 3.19
N LEU A 202 -23.28 -1.34 3.65
CA LEU A 202 -23.64 -0.76 4.96
C LEU A 202 -23.07 -1.62 6.08
N THR A 203 -23.33 -2.93 6.04
CA THR A 203 -22.81 -3.90 7.00
C THR A 203 -21.29 -3.89 7.04
N PHE A 204 -20.63 -3.78 5.88
CA PHE A 204 -19.18 -3.66 5.80
C PHE A 204 -18.66 -2.39 6.49
N GLY A 205 -19.26 -1.21 6.22
CA GLY A 205 -18.88 0.05 6.86
C GLY A 205 -19.11 0.05 8.36
N GLU A 206 -20.28 -0.43 8.81
CA GLU A 206 -20.66 -0.45 10.23
C GLU A 206 -19.86 -1.45 11.06
N LEU A 207 -19.60 -2.65 10.53
CA LEU A 207 -18.89 -3.71 11.26
C LEU A 207 -17.37 -3.59 11.19
N ILE A 208 -16.83 -2.91 10.20
CA ILE A 208 -15.40 -3.02 9.88
C ILE A 208 -14.61 -1.76 10.18
N TYR A 209 -15.18 -0.55 9.95
CA TYR A 209 -14.48 0.69 10.25
C TYR A 209 -14.20 0.84 11.75
N GLN A 210 -12.96 1.18 12.09
CA GLN A 210 -12.50 1.48 13.45
C GLN A 210 -11.72 2.78 13.47
N ASP A 211 -12.12 3.74 14.31
CA ASP A 211 -11.33 4.94 14.54
C ASP A 211 -10.09 4.65 15.41
N PHE A 212 -9.11 5.54 15.34
CA PHE A 212 -7.84 5.36 16.05
C PHE A 212 -7.66 6.23 17.28
N LYS A 213 -8.69 6.89 17.78
CA LYS A 213 -8.56 7.85 18.87
C LYS A 213 -7.99 7.20 20.14
N GLU A 214 -8.60 6.11 20.59
CA GLU A 214 -8.15 5.37 21.78
C GLU A 214 -6.77 4.75 21.56
N LEU A 215 -6.55 4.13 20.40
CA LEU A 215 -5.28 3.49 20.06
C LEU A 215 -4.13 4.50 20.00
N LYS A 216 -4.35 5.69 19.43
CA LYS A 216 -3.34 6.77 19.41
C LYS A 216 -3.02 7.27 20.82
N SER A 217 -4.02 7.38 21.70
CA SER A 217 -3.80 7.75 23.11
C SER A 217 -2.95 6.70 23.84
N TYR A 218 -3.26 5.41 23.66
CA TYR A 218 -2.45 4.32 24.18
C TYR A 218 -1.01 4.35 23.64
N LEU A 219 -0.83 4.50 22.32
CA LEU A 219 0.51 4.58 21.74
C LEU A 219 1.32 5.78 22.28
N ALA A 220 0.66 6.90 22.49
CA ALA A 220 1.30 8.09 23.04
C ALA A 220 1.75 7.91 24.49
N SER A 221 0.98 7.17 25.33
CA SER A 221 1.35 6.89 26.73
C SER A 221 2.50 5.90 26.86
N GLU A 222 2.59 4.92 25.94
CA GLU A 222 3.59 3.84 26.01
C GLU A 222 4.89 4.17 25.25
N SER A 223 4.86 5.13 24.33
CA SER A 223 6.02 5.48 23.51
C SER A 223 6.99 6.42 24.23
N SER A 224 8.28 6.26 23.95
CA SER A 224 9.32 7.18 24.45
C SER A 224 9.31 8.54 23.76
N ARG A 225 8.78 8.60 22.53
CA ARG A 225 8.70 9.81 21.70
C ARG A 225 7.61 9.67 20.66
N THR A 226 6.91 10.77 20.40
CA THR A 226 5.92 10.89 19.31
C THR A 226 6.41 11.89 18.27
N GLN A 227 6.18 11.60 17.01
CA GLN A 227 6.48 12.50 15.91
C GLN A 227 5.35 12.49 14.90
N ASP A 228 4.79 13.65 14.62
CA ASP A 228 3.89 13.82 13.50
C ASP A 228 4.67 13.88 12.21
N ARG A 229 4.48 12.86 11.39
CA ARG A 229 4.94 12.84 10.01
C ARG A 229 3.75 13.15 9.12
N HIS A 230 3.87 14.23 8.37
CA HIS A 230 2.73 14.65 7.58
C HIS A 230 2.48 13.75 6.36
N TYR A 231 3.49 12.95 5.85
CA TYR A 231 3.28 12.29 4.56
C TYR A 231 4.20 11.09 4.32
N VAL A 232 3.73 10.14 3.49
CA VAL A 232 4.48 8.96 3.05
C VAL A 232 5.32 9.24 1.79
N SER A 233 4.80 10.05 0.88
CA SER A 233 5.38 10.30 -0.44
C SER A 233 5.54 11.80 -0.65
N ASN A 234 6.71 12.33 -0.28
CA ASN A 234 7.10 13.73 -0.54
C ASN A 234 6.02 14.79 -0.23
N GLY A 235 5.15 14.54 0.77
CA GLY A 235 4.10 15.45 1.16
C GLY A 235 2.71 15.09 0.64
N ASN A 236 2.53 13.97 -0.03
CA ASN A 236 1.25 13.56 -0.60
C ASN A 236 0.59 12.42 0.19
N GLY A 237 -0.73 12.32 0.07
CA GLY A 237 -1.54 11.28 0.71
C GLY A 237 -2.08 11.69 2.09
N ILE A 238 -2.28 10.71 2.94
CA ILE A 238 -2.85 10.85 4.29
C ILE A 238 -1.72 11.12 5.29
N PRO A 239 -1.86 12.14 6.18
CA PRO A 239 -0.91 12.39 7.26
C PRO A 239 -0.77 11.21 8.20
N MET A 240 0.44 10.97 8.70
CA MET A 240 0.74 9.89 9.63
C MET A 240 1.40 10.42 10.89
N SER A 241 1.15 9.74 12.01
CA SER A 241 1.90 9.90 13.26
C SER A 241 2.81 8.70 13.46
N ALA A 242 3.97 8.89 14.08
CA ALA A 242 4.90 7.85 14.47
C ALA A 242 5.15 7.88 15.96
N TYR A 243 5.12 6.72 16.59
CA TYR A 243 5.34 6.46 18.00
C TYR A 243 6.57 5.56 18.15
N PHE A 244 7.53 5.92 18.97
CA PHE A 244 8.82 5.24 19.08
C PHE A 244 8.92 4.41 20.35
N PHE A 245 9.37 3.17 20.21
CA PHE A 245 9.58 2.18 21.27
C PHE A 245 11.02 1.67 21.16
N GLY A 246 11.95 2.35 21.83
CA GLY A 246 13.37 2.08 21.63
C GLY A 246 13.78 2.30 20.17
N ASN A 247 14.28 1.25 19.53
CA ASN A 247 14.70 1.28 18.13
C ASN A 247 13.56 1.04 17.12
N GLN A 248 12.40 0.55 17.59
CA GLN A 248 11.23 0.30 16.77
C GLN A 248 10.28 1.49 16.77
N TRP A 249 9.43 1.53 15.77
CA TRP A 249 8.37 2.53 15.64
C TRP A 249 7.05 1.92 15.20
N VAL A 250 5.97 2.55 15.62
CA VAL A 250 4.60 2.30 15.16
C VAL A 250 4.13 3.54 14.41
N GLN A 251 3.81 3.41 13.13
CA GLN A 251 3.19 4.48 12.34
C GLN A 251 1.69 4.24 12.23
N VAL A 252 0.91 5.30 12.36
CA VAL A 252 -0.54 5.27 12.21
C VAL A 252 -0.93 6.12 11.00
N LYS A 253 -1.49 5.46 9.97
CA LYS A 253 -2.17 6.11 8.84
C LYS A 253 -3.64 6.22 9.19
N ASP A 254 -4.15 7.44 9.34
CA ASP A 254 -5.48 7.75 9.85
C ASP A 254 -6.16 8.74 8.88
N SER A 255 -7.11 8.25 8.08
CA SER A 255 -7.82 9.04 7.08
C SER A 255 -8.70 10.14 7.68
N SER A 256 -9.08 10.03 8.97
CA SER A 256 -9.82 11.09 9.67
C SER A 256 -9.04 12.42 9.76
N ARG A 257 -7.72 12.38 9.58
CA ARG A 257 -6.85 13.57 9.56
C ARG A 257 -6.89 14.33 8.23
N GLY A 258 -7.64 13.83 7.26
CA GLY A 258 -7.70 14.37 5.91
C GLY A 258 -6.65 13.77 4.97
N ALA A 259 -6.64 14.27 3.75
CA ALA A 259 -5.72 13.84 2.70
C ALA A 259 -5.28 15.03 1.85
N THR A 260 -4.21 14.86 1.09
CA THR A 260 -3.80 15.86 0.10
C THR A 260 -4.59 15.70 -1.19
N TYR A 261 -4.99 16.81 -1.77
CA TYR A 261 -5.74 16.85 -3.02
C TYR A 261 -5.05 17.76 -4.02
N ALA A 262 -5.07 17.38 -5.28
CA ALA A 262 -4.59 18.20 -6.38
C ALA A 262 -5.64 19.25 -6.76
N LYS A 263 -5.22 20.24 -7.57
CA LYS A 263 -6.12 21.27 -8.11
C LYS A 263 -7.28 20.65 -8.91
N GLU A 264 -6.99 19.62 -9.66
CA GLU A 264 -7.95 18.87 -10.48
C GLU A 264 -9.05 18.19 -9.65
N CYS A 265 -8.78 17.93 -8.37
CA CYS A 265 -9.78 17.37 -7.46
C CYS A 265 -10.87 18.40 -7.06
N THR A 266 -10.69 19.67 -7.34
CA THR A 266 -11.64 20.74 -6.90
C THR A 266 -13.02 20.53 -7.50
N ASN A 267 -13.10 20.14 -8.77
CA ASN A 267 -14.35 19.92 -9.51
C ASN A 267 -14.65 18.45 -9.73
N CYS A 268 -13.96 17.55 -9.02
CA CYS A 268 -14.16 16.11 -9.15
C CYS A 268 -15.49 15.69 -8.53
N SER A 269 -16.32 14.95 -9.27
CA SER A 269 -17.62 14.43 -8.81
C SER A 269 -17.50 13.48 -7.62
N TYR A 270 -16.35 12.84 -7.43
CA TYR A 270 -16.05 11.94 -6.32
C TYR A 270 -15.46 12.66 -5.10
N LYS A 271 -15.31 13.99 -5.13
CA LYS A 271 -14.62 14.73 -4.07
C LYS A 271 -15.20 14.54 -2.67
N SER A 272 -16.53 14.53 -2.57
CA SER A 272 -17.24 14.38 -1.28
C SER A 272 -17.08 12.99 -0.63
N ILE A 273 -16.66 12.00 -1.40
CA ILE A 273 -16.55 10.60 -0.99
C ILE A 273 -15.11 10.05 -1.12
N CYS A 274 -14.17 10.92 -1.50
CA CYS A 274 -12.77 10.54 -1.69
C CYS A 274 -11.97 10.78 -0.40
N TYR A 275 -11.61 9.70 0.29
CA TYR A 275 -10.86 9.74 1.56
C TYR A 275 -9.34 9.55 1.39
N GLU A 276 -8.84 9.18 0.21
CA GLU A 276 -7.41 8.94 -0.01
C GLU A 276 -6.66 10.14 -0.59
N GLY A 277 -7.35 11.01 -1.34
CA GLY A 277 -6.71 12.10 -2.07
C GLY A 277 -5.73 11.61 -3.14
N VAL A 278 -4.72 12.43 -3.45
CA VAL A 278 -3.64 12.04 -4.35
C VAL A 278 -2.44 11.54 -3.55
N PHE A 279 -2.00 10.33 -3.85
CA PHE A 279 -0.93 9.65 -3.10
C PHE A 279 0.30 9.37 -3.97
N SER A 280 0.14 8.63 -5.06
CA SER A 280 1.19 8.29 -6.02
C SER A 280 0.57 7.80 -7.32
N PRO A 281 1.29 7.84 -8.44
CA PRO A 281 0.92 7.03 -9.59
C PRO A 281 0.84 5.55 -9.23
N ILE A 282 0.03 4.80 -9.97
CA ILE A 282 -0.05 3.34 -9.89
C ILE A 282 -0.14 2.73 -11.28
N LEU A 283 0.64 1.68 -11.50
CA LEU A 283 0.49 0.77 -12.61
C LEU A 283 -0.40 -0.40 -12.17
N SER A 284 -1.54 -0.55 -12.81
CA SER A 284 -2.50 -1.62 -12.57
C SER A 284 -2.43 -2.68 -13.64
N VAL A 285 -2.82 -3.92 -13.30
CA VAL A 285 -2.95 -5.01 -14.26
C VAL A 285 -3.92 -4.60 -15.37
N GLY A 286 -3.64 -5.02 -16.62
CA GLY A 286 -4.35 -4.54 -17.81
C GLY A 286 -3.69 -3.31 -18.44
N GLU A 287 -2.42 -3.04 -18.08
CA GLU A 287 -1.61 -1.96 -18.63
C GLU A 287 -2.26 -0.59 -18.42
N ILE A 288 -2.71 -0.33 -17.19
CA ILE A 288 -3.37 0.92 -16.81
C ILE A 288 -2.46 1.73 -15.90
N LEU A 289 -2.22 2.99 -16.27
CA LEU A 289 -1.60 4.00 -15.43
C LEU A 289 -2.70 4.92 -14.86
N ASN A 290 -2.73 5.09 -13.55
CA ASN A 290 -3.64 6.00 -12.86
C ASN A 290 -3.04 6.54 -11.56
N ILE A 291 -3.85 7.21 -10.75
CA ILE A 291 -3.49 7.64 -9.40
C ILE A 291 -3.99 6.61 -8.39
N SER A 292 -3.12 6.18 -7.49
CA SER A 292 -3.49 5.25 -6.42
C SER A 292 -4.63 5.82 -5.58
N GLY A 293 -5.69 5.03 -5.43
CA GLY A 293 -6.88 5.43 -4.68
C GLY A 293 -7.89 6.28 -5.47
N CYS A 294 -7.55 6.81 -6.62
CA CYS A 294 -8.45 7.66 -7.40
C CYS A 294 -9.56 6.85 -8.08
N MET A 295 -10.80 7.29 -7.93
CA MET A 295 -11.98 6.70 -8.57
C MET A 295 -12.34 7.38 -9.90
N ASN A 296 -11.76 8.56 -10.17
CA ASN A 296 -12.07 9.31 -11.38
C ASN A 296 -11.39 8.69 -12.59
N LYS A 297 -12.21 8.22 -13.53
CA LYS A 297 -11.72 7.57 -14.77
C LYS A 297 -11.03 8.53 -15.74
N ASP A 298 -11.18 9.85 -15.58
CA ASP A 298 -10.49 10.83 -16.41
C ASP A 298 -8.97 10.79 -16.22
N PHE A 299 -8.49 10.16 -15.14
CA PHE A 299 -7.07 9.97 -14.85
C PHE A 299 -6.59 8.53 -15.11
N TYR A 300 -7.29 7.79 -15.96
CA TYR A 300 -6.94 6.43 -16.35
C TYR A 300 -6.41 6.42 -17.77
N TYR A 301 -5.16 6.02 -17.92
CA TYR A 301 -4.50 5.94 -19.20
C TYR A 301 -4.20 4.48 -19.53
N ILE A 302 -4.78 4.00 -20.63
CA ILE A 302 -4.50 2.65 -21.13
C ILE A 302 -3.19 2.74 -21.90
N LEU A 303 -2.19 1.95 -21.49
CA LEU A 303 -0.84 1.95 -22.07
C LEU A 303 -0.69 0.95 -23.19
N LYS A 304 -1.60 -0.04 -23.27
CA LYS A 304 -1.57 -1.10 -24.27
C LYS A 304 -1.56 -0.55 -25.69
N GLY A 305 -0.55 -0.98 -26.47
CA GLY A 305 -0.40 -0.54 -27.86
C GLY A 305 0.06 0.91 -28.03
N LYS A 306 0.46 1.59 -26.94
CA LYS A 306 0.94 2.95 -26.98
C LYS A 306 2.43 3.04 -27.27
N THR A 307 2.82 4.10 -27.98
CA THR A 307 4.22 4.44 -28.20
C THR A 307 4.87 4.95 -26.92
N GLU A 308 6.20 4.91 -26.82
CA GLU A 308 6.93 5.48 -25.69
C GLU A 308 6.61 6.97 -25.47
N THR A 309 6.46 7.73 -26.54
CA THR A 309 6.13 9.16 -26.48
C THR A 309 4.75 9.39 -25.83
N GLU A 310 3.74 8.59 -26.21
CA GLU A 310 2.40 8.67 -25.61
C GLU A 310 2.45 8.29 -24.11
N ILE A 311 3.16 7.21 -23.77
CA ILE A 311 3.31 6.75 -22.36
C ILE A 311 3.98 7.83 -21.53
N ARG A 312 5.04 8.49 -22.04
CA ARG A 312 5.69 9.62 -21.35
C ARG A 312 4.74 10.80 -21.15
N SER A 313 3.92 11.12 -22.14
CA SER A 313 2.90 12.17 -22.00
C SER A 313 1.95 11.86 -20.86
N TYR A 314 1.47 10.62 -20.73
CA TYR A 314 0.57 10.20 -19.66
C TYR A 314 1.23 10.28 -18.28
N PHE A 315 2.49 9.86 -18.16
CA PHE A 315 3.24 10.06 -16.92
C PHE A 315 3.36 11.54 -16.55
N ASN A 316 3.69 12.39 -17.53
CA ASN A 316 3.83 13.83 -17.29
C ASN A 316 2.50 14.50 -16.88
N GLU A 317 1.38 14.08 -17.46
CA GLU A 317 0.05 14.56 -17.07
C GLU A 317 -0.28 14.18 -15.61
N ILE A 318 -0.08 12.92 -15.24
CA ILE A 318 -0.29 12.46 -13.85
C ILE A 318 0.67 13.17 -12.89
N LEU A 319 1.95 13.28 -13.24
CA LEU A 319 2.95 13.86 -12.34
C LEU A 319 2.72 15.35 -12.07
N LYS A 320 2.18 16.10 -13.04
CA LYS A 320 1.78 17.52 -12.86
C LYS A 320 0.74 17.69 -11.76
N MET A 321 -0.13 16.72 -11.54
CA MET A 321 -1.13 16.78 -10.46
C MET A 321 -0.50 16.83 -9.06
N PHE A 322 0.74 16.36 -8.91
CA PHE A 322 1.47 16.40 -7.63
C PHE A 322 2.26 17.68 -7.40
N ASP A 323 2.37 18.56 -8.38
CA ASP A 323 3.13 19.81 -8.27
C ASP A 323 2.43 20.83 -7.35
N HIS A 324 1.09 20.77 -7.28
CA HIS A 324 0.25 21.67 -6.49
C HIS A 324 -0.79 20.90 -5.70
N THR A 325 -0.37 20.33 -4.56
CA THR A 325 -1.25 19.60 -3.66
C THR A 325 -1.48 20.36 -2.36
N GLU A 326 -2.72 20.30 -1.85
CA GLU A 326 -3.11 20.89 -0.57
C GLU A 326 -3.66 19.84 0.37
N LEU A 327 -3.28 19.92 1.66
CA LEU A 327 -3.91 19.14 2.72
C LEU A 327 -5.30 19.73 3.01
N LYS A 328 -6.33 18.90 2.92
CA LYS A 328 -7.69 19.28 3.33
C LYS A 328 -8.19 18.27 4.37
N SER A 329 -8.68 18.80 5.50
CA SER A 329 -9.38 17.98 6.48
C SER A 329 -10.72 17.53 5.86
N MET A 330 -11.03 16.25 6.08
CA MET A 330 -12.37 15.74 5.79
C MET A 330 -13.27 16.19 6.95
N LYS A 331 -14.33 16.92 6.64
CA LYS A 331 -15.44 17.08 7.59
C LYS A 331 -16.29 15.83 7.46
N HIS A 332 -16.32 15.04 8.52
CA HIS A 332 -17.28 13.95 8.68
C HIS A 332 -18.66 14.52 8.97
#